data_45c3378da0bfd3505f1e090fa971a913
#
_entry.id   45c3378da0bfd3505f1e090fa971a913
#
_cell.length_a   1.000
_cell.length_b   1.000
_cell.length_c   1.000
_cell.angle_alpha   90.00
_cell.angle_beta   90.00
_cell.angle_gamma   90.00
#
_symmetry.space_group_name_H-M   'P 1'
#
loop_
_entity.id
_entity.type
_entity.pdbx_description
1 polymer ?
#
loop_
_entity_poly.entity_id
_entity_poly.type
_entity_poly.pdbx_seq_one_letter_code
_entity_poly.pdbx_strand_id
1 'polypeptide(L)'
;MPASAGLRFRAACPGDAHAIAGLHADSWQRHYRGAYSDAFLDNDAAGYLLPLWTGRLASPDPQARTILAEHDGEVVGLAHTILGQDATWGAFLDNLHVAHGLKRQGIGTRLLALTGQAVLDASPPSGLYLWVLEQNSDARAFYATRGGACTERGEVPPPGGDPQLNGKPMGLRYAWRDPSKLLLAGRP
;
A
#
# COMPACT_ATOMS: atom_id res chain seq x y z
N MET A 1 28.24 19.31 -9.55
CA MET A 1 27.72 18.72 -8.31
C MET A 1 26.33 18.17 -8.60
N PRO A 2 26.09 16.86 -8.62
CA PRO A 2 24.71 16.39 -8.66
C PRO A 2 24.02 16.89 -7.40
N ALA A 3 22.85 17.54 -7.58
CA ALA A 3 22.01 17.94 -6.47
C ALA A 3 21.73 16.70 -5.61
N SER A 4 21.95 16.80 -4.30
CA SER A 4 21.51 15.78 -3.34
C SER A 4 20.01 15.54 -3.62
N ALA A 5 19.69 14.42 -4.27
CA ALA A 5 18.34 14.05 -4.60
C ALA A 5 17.70 13.50 -3.32
N GLY A 6 17.20 14.41 -2.49
CA GLY A 6 16.49 14.05 -1.28
C GLY A 6 15.19 13.28 -1.54
N LEU A 7 14.50 12.95 -0.47
CA LEU A 7 13.19 12.27 -0.52
C LEU A 7 12.17 13.11 -1.31
N ARG A 8 11.58 12.53 -2.34
CA ARG A 8 10.50 13.13 -3.14
C ARG A 8 9.33 12.17 -3.31
N PHE A 9 8.15 12.73 -3.58
CA PHE A 9 6.94 11.96 -3.84
C PHE A 9 6.40 12.30 -5.22
N ARG A 10 6.03 11.29 -6.00
CA ARG A 10 5.54 11.44 -7.36
C ARG A 10 4.54 10.36 -7.77
N ALA A 11 3.79 10.60 -8.84
CA ALA A 11 3.02 9.54 -9.47
C ALA A 11 3.95 8.48 -10.09
N ALA A 12 3.51 7.24 -10.10
CA ALA A 12 4.19 6.15 -10.80
C ALA A 12 4.05 6.29 -12.33
N CYS A 13 5.03 5.78 -13.06
CA CYS A 13 4.99 5.66 -14.50
C CYS A 13 5.33 4.21 -14.94
N PRO A 14 5.11 3.82 -16.22
CA PRO A 14 5.35 2.44 -16.67
C PRO A 14 6.75 1.91 -16.36
N GLY A 15 7.78 2.76 -16.39
CA GLY A 15 9.15 2.39 -16.07
C GLY A 15 9.40 1.95 -14.62
N ASP A 16 8.46 2.21 -13.70
CA ASP A 16 8.61 1.90 -12.28
C ASP A 16 8.22 0.45 -11.92
N ALA A 17 7.65 -0.31 -12.85
CA ALA A 17 7.06 -1.61 -12.58
C ALA A 17 8.02 -2.58 -11.87
N HIS A 18 9.28 -2.65 -12.28
CA HIS A 18 10.30 -3.50 -11.66
C HIS A 18 10.62 -3.07 -10.22
N ALA A 19 10.85 -1.78 -10.01
CA ALA A 19 11.16 -1.25 -8.68
C ALA A 19 10.01 -1.46 -7.70
N ILE A 20 8.78 -1.22 -8.15
CA ILE A 20 7.56 -1.46 -7.36
C ILE A 20 7.40 -2.95 -7.04
N ALA A 21 7.55 -3.83 -8.02
CA ALA A 21 7.42 -5.28 -7.81
C ALA A 21 8.46 -5.80 -6.81
N GLY A 22 9.70 -5.32 -6.90
CA GLY A 22 10.78 -5.66 -5.96
C GLY A 22 10.48 -5.19 -4.53
N LEU A 23 10.08 -3.93 -4.36
CA LEU A 23 9.69 -3.39 -3.06
C LEU A 23 8.50 -4.14 -2.44
N HIS A 24 7.50 -4.48 -3.27
CA HIS A 24 6.33 -5.22 -2.84
C HIS A 24 6.69 -6.65 -2.44
N ALA A 25 7.50 -7.36 -3.22
CA ALA A 25 7.97 -8.71 -2.90
C ALA A 25 8.77 -8.75 -1.59
N ASP A 26 9.73 -7.82 -1.39
CA ASP A 26 10.49 -7.71 -0.13
C ASP A 26 9.55 -7.49 1.07
N SER A 27 8.52 -6.64 0.90
CA SER A 27 7.53 -6.42 1.94
C SER A 27 6.73 -7.70 2.26
N TRP A 28 6.31 -8.45 1.24
CA TRP A 28 5.60 -9.71 1.45
C TRP A 28 6.48 -10.75 2.14
N GLN A 29 7.71 -10.94 1.71
CA GLN A 29 8.66 -11.86 2.34
C GLN A 29 8.84 -11.58 3.83
N ARG A 30 8.81 -10.31 4.25
CA ARG A 30 9.00 -9.90 5.64
C ARG A 30 7.74 -9.98 6.50
N HIS A 31 6.57 -9.68 5.93
CA HIS A 31 5.35 -9.44 6.73
C HIS A 31 4.26 -10.47 6.51
N TYR A 32 4.38 -11.33 5.49
CA TYR A 32 3.35 -12.30 5.13
C TYR A 32 3.74 -13.75 5.47
N ARG A 33 4.90 -13.97 6.10
CA ARG A 33 5.29 -15.28 6.65
C ARG A 33 4.21 -15.76 7.62
N GLY A 34 3.87 -17.05 7.53
CA GLY A 34 2.78 -17.64 8.30
C GLY A 34 1.38 -17.42 7.70
N ALA A 35 1.17 -16.38 6.86
CA ALA A 35 -0.07 -16.17 6.13
C ALA A 35 0.00 -16.73 4.71
N TYR A 36 1.07 -16.44 3.98
CA TYR A 36 1.37 -17.04 2.68
C TYR A 36 2.39 -18.17 2.83
N SER A 37 2.38 -19.14 1.89
CA SER A 37 3.36 -20.21 1.91
C SER A 37 4.78 -19.68 1.71
N ASP A 38 5.74 -20.25 2.43
CA ASP A 38 7.14 -19.84 2.30
C ASP A 38 7.67 -20.10 0.89
N ALA A 39 7.25 -21.20 0.25
CA ALA A 39 7.63 -21.51 -1.11
C ALA A 39 7.20 -20.39 -2.09
N PHE A 40 5.97 -19.90 -1.97
CA PHE A 40 5.49 -18.78 -2.77
C PHE A 40 6.29 -17.51 -2.49
N LEU A 41 6.47 -17.16 -1.22
CA LEU A 41 7.16 -15.94 -0.83
C LEU A 41 8.62 -15.91 -1.30
N ASP A 42 9.30 -17.04 -1.23
CA ASP A 42 10.74 -17.13 -1.55
C ASP A 42 11.02 -17.28 -3.05
N ASN A 43 10.12 -17.93 -3.81
CA ASN A 43 10.40 -18.28 -5.19
C ASN A 43 9.49 -17.59 -6.22
N ASP A 44 8.22 -17.38 -5.89
CA ASP A 44 7.21 -17.02 -6.89
C ASP A 44 6.67 -15.58 -6.76
N ALA A 45 6.75 -14.97 -5.57
CA ALA A 45 6.15 -13.66 -5.30
C ALA A 45 6.62 -12.56 -6.26
N ALA A 46 7.93 -12.48 -6.55
CA ALA A 46 8.46 -11.49 -7.48
C ALA A 46 7.97 -11.72 -8.91
N GLY A 47 7.94 -13.01 -9.35
CA GLY A 47 7.43 -13.40 -10.66
C GLY A 47 5.93 -13.15 -10.84
N TYR A 48 5.16 -13.26 -9.76
CA TYR A 48 3.74 -12.91 -9.72
C TYR A 48 3.51 -11.39 -9.77
N LEU A 49 4.29 -10.62 -9.00
CA LEU A 49 4.07 -9.18 -8.84
C LEU A 49 4.53 -8.36 -10.05
N LEU A 50 5.57 -8.79 -10.77
CA LEU A 50 6.09 -8.04 -11.90
C LEU A 50 5.07 -7.90 -13.05
N PRO A 51 4.43 -8.97 -13.57
CA PRO A 51 3.38 -8.84 -14.57
C PRO A 51 2.18 -8.01 -14.08
N LEU A 52 1.80 -8.16 -12.80
CA LEU A 52 0.72 -7.39 -12.19
C LEU A 52 1.00 -5.88 -12.26
N TRP A 53 2.18 -5.44 -11.82
CA TRP A 53 2.55 -4.02 -11.83
C TRP A 53 2.81 -3.50 -13.24
N THR A 54 3.38 -4.32 -14.13
CA THR A 54 3.54 -3.97 -15.54
C THR A 54 2.18 -3.67 -16.18
N GLY A 55 1.19 -4.54 -15.98
CA GLY A 55 -0.17 -4.33 -16.49
C GLY A 55 -0.86 -3.11 -15.89
N ARG A 56 -0.80 -2.93 -14.57
CA ARG A 56 -1.38 -1.77 -13.87
C ARG A 56 -0.84 -0.43 -14.37
N LEU A 57 0.45 -0.35 -14.69
CA LEU A 57 1.09 0.90 -15.11
C LEU A 57 1.05 1.13 -16.62
N ALA A 58 0.98 0.07 -17.43
CA ALA A 58 0.83 0.19 -18.88
C ALA A 58 -0.58 0.64 -19.30
N SER A 59 -1.61 0.23 -18.55
CA SER A 59 -3.01 0.58 -18.78
C SER A 59 -3.65 1.01 -17.46
N PRO A 60 -3.31 2.20 -16.96
CA PRO A 60 -3.77 2.65 -15.65
C PRO A 60 -5.28 2.81 -15.61
N ASP A 61 -5.92 2.20 -14.62
CA ASP A 61 -7.32 2.45 -14.31
C ASP A 61 -7.51 3.93 -13.96
N PRO A 62 -8.47 4.65 -14.58
CA PRO A 62 -8.78 6.04 -14.24
C PRO A 62 -9.12 6.26 -12.75
N GLN A 63 -9.61 5.23 -12.06
CA GLN A 63 -9.88 5.28 -10.63
C GLN A 63 -8.66 4.95 -9.77
N ALA A 64 -7.57 4.42 -10.34
CA ALA A 64 -6.37 4.11 -9.58
C ALA A 64 -5.47 5.32 -9.38
N ARG A 65 -4.81 5.39 -8.23
CA ARG A 65 -3.76 6.35 -7.90
C ARG A 65 -2.57 5.61 -7.33
N THR A 66 -1.45 5.67 -8.03
CA THR A 66 -0.19 5.06 -7.58
C THR A 66 0.82 6.15 -7.29
N ILE A 67 1.20 6.29 -6.02
CA ILE A 67 2.12 7.31 -5.53
C ILE A 67 3.39 6.61 -5.03
N LEU A 68 4.54 7.11 -5.44
CA LEU A 68 5.85 6.62 -5.03
C LEU A 68 6.55 7.62 -4.14
N ALA A 69 7.29 7.10 -3.16
CA ALA A 69 8.38 7.81 -2.50
C ALA A 69 9.70 7.37 -3.14
N GLU A 70 10.50 8.33 -3.55
CA GLU A 70 11.81 8.11 -4.14
C GLU A 70 12.87 8.82 -3.30
N HIS A 71 13.96 8.13 -3.02
CA HIS A 71 15.10 8.66 -2.29
C HIS A 71 16.37 8.37 -3.08
N ASP A 72 17.12 9.41 -3.42
CA ASP A 72 18.35 9.34 -4.22
C ASP A 72 18.20 8.56 -5.55
N GLY A 73 17.03 8.68 -6.19
CA GLY A 73 16.72 8.00 -7.46
C GLY A 73 16.12 6.61 -7.32
N GLU A 74 16.07 6.04 -6.11
CA GLU A 74 15.54 4.71 -5.85
C GLU A 74 14.09 4.78 -5.30
N VAL A 75 13.23 3.89 -5.76
CA VAL A 75 11.85 3.76 -5.22
C VAL A 75 11.93 3.10 -3.84
N VAL A 76 11.55 3.86 -2.81
CA VAL A 76 11.62 3.44 -1.40
C VAL A 76 10.27 3.36 -0.72
N GLY A 77 9.21 3.75 -1.40
CA GLY A 77 7.85 3.67 -0.87
C GLY A 77 6.80 3.66 -1.96
N LEU A 78 5.67 3.05 -1.68
CA LEU A 78 4.56 2.84 -2.59
C LEU A 78 3.25 3.00 -1.84
N ALA A 79 2.29 3.74 -2.42
CA ALA A 79 0.87 3.68 -2.10
C ALA A 79 0.07 3.47 -3.39
N HIS A 80 -0.82 2.47 -3.41
CA HIS A 80 -1.74 2.22 -4.51
C HIS A 80 -3.17 2.22 -4.00
N THR A 81 -4.00 3.11 -4.55
CA THR A 81 -5.36 3.36 -4.08
C THR A 81 -6.34 3.27 -5.25
N ILE A 82 -7.48 2.63 -5.04
CA ILE A 82 -8.58 2.53 -6.00
C ILE A 82 -9.73 3.36 -5.46
N LEU A 83 -10.09 4.43 -6.17
CA LEU A 83 -11.15 5.36 -5.78
C LEU A 83 -12.52 4.71 -6.01
N GLY A 84 -13.49 5.01 -5.13
CA GLY A 84 -14.87 4.56 -5.30
C GLY A 84 -15.07 3.04 -5.28
N GLN A 85 -14.15 2.28 -4.72
CA GLN A 85 -14.15 0.83 -4.72
C GLN A 85 -15.32 0.20 -3.93
N ASP A 86 -15.78 0.87 -2.88
CA ASP A 86 -16.86 0.39 -2.01
C ASP A 86 -17.86 1.51 -1.72
N ALA A 87 -19.16 1.21 -1.82
CA ALA A 87 -20.21 2.20 -1.62
C ALA A 87 -20.32 2.69 -0.16
N THR A 88 -19.90 1.87 0.80
CA THR A 88 -19.97 2.18 2.24
C THR A 88 -18.67 2.78 2.76
N TRP A 89 -17.53 2.21 2.32
CA TRP A 89 -16.20 2.53 2.85
C TRP A 89 -15.40 3.48 1.96
N GLY A 90 -15.79 3.63 0.69
CA GLY A 90 -15.18 4.54 -0.26
C GLY A 90 -13.98 3.97 -1.01
N ALA A 91 -12.86 4.68 -1.00
CA ALA A 91 -11.63 4.30 -1.68
C ALA A 91 -10.90 3.18 -0.94
N PHE A 92 -10.27 2.29 -1.69
CA PHE A 92 -9.49 1.17 -1.17
C PHE A 92 -7.98 1.43 -1.32
N LEU A 93 -7.26 1.53 -0.21
CA LEU A 93 -5.80 1.51 -0.20
C LEU A 93 -5.33 0.06 -0.28
N ASP A 94 -5.07 -0.40 -1.51
CA ASP A 94 -4.67 -1.78 -1.82
C ASP A 94 -3.24 -2.08 -1.34
N ASN A 95 -2.32 -1.13 -1.52
CA ASN A 95 -0.93 -1.28 -1.13
C ASN A 95 -0.40 -0.03 -0.40
N LEU A 96 0.35 -0.25 0.68
CA LEU A 96 1.20 0.75 1.32
C LEU A 96 2.47 0.06 1.83
N HIS A 97 3.57 0.30 1.16
CA HIS A 97 4.86 -0.31 1.47
C HIS A 97 5.95 0.76 1.60
N VAL A 98 6.89 0.55 2.52
CA VAL A 98 8.11 1.36 2.68
C VAL A 98 9.28 0.42 2.85
N ALA A 99 10.39 0.69 2.16
CA ALA A 99 11.62 -0.06 2.25
C ALA A 99 12.04 -0.24 3.73
N HIS A 100 12.41 -1.47 4.10
CA HIS A 100 12.61 -1.84 5.50
C HIS A 100 13.60 -0.92 6.22
N GLY A 101 14.73 -0.61 5.59
CA GLY A 101 15.77 0.26 6.16
C GLY A 101 15.37 1.73 6.33
N LEU A 102 14.25 2.16 5.74
CA LEU A 102 13.77 3.55 5.77
C LEU A 102 12.45 3.72 6.53
N LYS A 103 12.04 2.70 7.29
CA LYS A 103 10.88 2.80 8.18
C LYS A 103 11.13 3.82 9.30
N ARG A 104 10.04 4.35 9.86
CA ARG A 104 10.04 5.35 10.96
C ARG A 104 10.66 6.72 10.60
N GLN A 105 10.89 6.99 9.31
CA GLN A 105 11.37 8.28 8.79
C GLN A 105 10.24 9.14 8.21
N GLY A 106 8.99 8.84 8.52
CA GLY A 106 7.82 9.61 8.07
C GLY A 106 7.32 9.27 6.66
N ILE A 107 8.02 8.45 5.87
CA ILE A 107 7.65 8.11 4.48
C ILE A 107 6.24 7.53 4.39
N GLY A 108 5.92 6.52 5.21
CA GLY A 108 4.59 5.90 5.23
C GLY A 108 3.49 6.89 5.64
N THR A 109 3.79 7.77 6.60
CA THR A 109 2.87 8.84 7.03
C THR A 109 2.57 9.81 5.89
N ARG A 110 3.60 10.21 5.14
CA ARG A 110 3.43 11.11 4.00
C ARG A 110 2.68 10.44 2.84
N LEU A 111 2.98 9.19 2.54
CA LEU A 111 2.23 8.42 1.53
C LEU A 111 0.75 8.30 1.90
N LEU A 112 0.44 7.99 3.16
CA LEU A 112 -0.94 7.90 3.63
C LEU A 112 -1.66 9.26 3.58
N ALA A 113 -0.96 10.36 3.91
CA ALA A 113 -1.52 11.72 3.77
C ALA A 113 -1.81 12.08 2.31
N LEU A 114 -0.90 11.75 1.38
CA LEU A 114 -1.10 11.96 -0.06
C LEU A 114 -2.25 11.09 -0.60
N THR A 115 -2.40 9.86 -0.09
CA THR A 115 -3.58 9.03 -0.37
C THR A 115 -4.87 9.70 0.10
N GLY A 116 -4.90 10.20 1.33
CA GLY A 116 -6.05 10.95 1.85
C GLY A 116 -6.40 12.16 0.99
N GLN A 117 -5.38 12.92 0.55
CA GLN A 117 -5.58 14.05 -0.36
C GLN A 117 -6.20 13.61 -1.69
N ALA A 118 -5.67 12.54 -2.31
CA ALA A 118 -6.20 12.02 -3.57
C ALA A 118 -7.67 11.57 -3.47
N VAL A 119 -8.06 11.02 -2.31
CA VAL A 119 -9.46 10.64 -2.04
C VAL A 119 -10.35 11.87 -1.88
N LEU A 120 -9.87 12.92 -1.21
CA LEU A 120 -10.61 14.18 -1.05
C LEU A 120 -10.76 14.94 -2.36
N ASP A 121 -9.77 14.87 -3.23
CA ASP A 121 -9.80 15.49 -4.56
C ASP A 121 -10.71 14.74 -5.55
N ALA A 122 -11.12 13.52 -5.21
CA ALA A 122 -12.07 12.75 -6.02
C ALA A 122 -13.49 13.33 -5.92
N SER A 123 -14.29 13.08 -6.94
CA SER A 123 -15.67 13.55 -6.98
C SER A 123 -16.63 12.36 -7.24
N PRO A 124 -17.55 12.09 -6.30
CA PRO A 124 -17.68 12.68 -4.97
C PRO A 124 -16.57 12.22 -4.01
N PRO A 125 -16.20 13.04 -3.01
CA PRO A 125 -15.30 12.62 -1.94
C PRO A 125 -15.90 11.46 -1.16
N SER A 126 -15.05 10.54 -0.73
CA SER A 126 -15.50 9.33 -0.01
C SER A 126 -14.63 9.06 1.22
N GLY A 127 -14.94 7.99 1.97
CA GLY A 127 -14.04 7.45 2.97
C GLY A 127 -12.83 6.75 2.35
N LEU A 128 -11.97 6.26 3.20
CA LEU A 128 -10.80 5.45 2.85
C LEU A 128 -10.78 4.20 3.73
N TYR A 129 -10.49 3.05 3.16
CA TYR A 129 -10.27 1.83 3.93
C TYR A 129 -9.12 1.00 3.36
N LEU A 130 -8.65 0.06 4.17
CA LEU A 130 -7.67 -0.94 3.79
C LEU A 130 -7.90 -2.24 4.56
N TRP A 131 -7.27 -3.31 4.11
CA TRP A 131 -7.13 -4.54 4.85
C TRP A 131 -5.67 -4.77 5.25
N VAL A 132 -5.43 -5.21 6.47
CA VAL A 132 -4.10 -5.56 6.99
C VAL A 132 -4.16 -6.92 7.64
N LEU A 133 -3.14 -7.76 7.46
CA LEU A 133 -3.05 -9.05 8.15
C LEU A 133 -3.13 -8.85 9.67
N GLU A 134 -3.98 -9.64 10.33
CA GLU A 134 -4.17 -9.58 11.78
C GLU A 134 -2.85 -9.76 12.55
N GLN A 135 -1.95 -10.58 12.02
CA GLN A 135 -0.61 -10.81 12.58
C GLN A 135 0.35 -9.63 12.42
N ASN A 136 0.10 -8.69 11.51
CA ASN A 136 0.99 -7.53 11.25
C ASN A 136 0.74 -6.42 12.28
N SER A 137 1.20 -6.63 13.50
CA SER A 137 1.00 -5.72 14.63
C SER A 137 1.57 -4.32 14.38
N ASP A 138 2.71 -4.23 13.68
CA ASP A 138 3.35 -2.94 13.35
C ASP A 138 2.49 -2.08 12.43
N ALA A 139 1.95 -2.68 11.35
CA ALA A 139 1.07 -1.97 10.44
C ALA A 139 -0.26 -1.59 11.12
N ARG A 140 -0.81 -2.48 11.95
CA ARG A 140 -2.03 -2.19 12.73
C ARG A 140 -1.83 -1.00 13.67
N ALA A 141 -0.72 -0.97 14.42
CA ALA A 141 -0.37 0.15 15.28
C ALA A 141 -0.18 1.44 14.48
N PHE A 142 0.48 1.34 13.31
CA PHE A 142 0.66 2.48 12.40
C PHE A 142 -0.68 3.07 11.97
N TYR A 143 -1.65 2.26 11.53
CA TYR A 143 -2.96 2.76 11.09
C TYR A 143 -3.79 3.31 12.24
N ALA A 144 -3.80 2.64 13.38
CA ALA A 144 -4.53 3.09 14.58
C ALA A 144 -4.03 4.46 15.07
N THR A 145 -2.71 4.66 15.14
CA THR A 145 -2.12 5.95 15.57
C THR A 145 -2.39 7.10 14.60
N ARG A 146 -2.86 6.81 13.40
CA ARG A 146 -3.29 7.80 12.39
C ARG A 146 -4.79 7.91 12.27
N GLY A 147 -5.51 7.47 13.31
CA GLY A 147 -6.96 7.62 13.44
C GLY A 147 -7.77 6.63 12.62
N GLY A 148 -7.17 5.57 12.10
CA GLY A 148 -7.87 4.46 11.47
C GLY A 148 -8.66 3.66 12.51
N ALA A 149 -9.96 3.49 12.27
CA ALA A 149 -10.82 2.64 13.09
C ALA A 149 -10.79 1.20 12.57
N CYS A 150 -10.51 0.23 13.44
CA CYS A 150 -10.68 -1.19 13.13
C CYS A 150 -12.18 -1.50 13.12
N THR A 151 -12.71 -1.90 11.96
CA THR A 151 -14.16 -2.02 11.75
C THR A 151 -14.64 -3.43 11.48
N GLU A 152 -13.77 -4.30 10.98
CA GLU A 152 -14.16 -5.64 10.57
C GLU A 152 -12.98 -6.60 10.60
N ARG A 153 -13.27 -7.89 10.77
CA ARG A 153 -12.35 -9.01 10.66
C ARG A 153 -12.85 -9.98 9.59
N GLY A 154 -12.01 -10.39 8.66
CA GLY A 154 -12.38 -11.29 7.56
C GLY A 154 -11.22 -12.17 7.11
N GLU A 155 -11.52 -13.21 6.33
CA GLU A 155 -10.51 -14.06 5.69
C GLU A 155 -9.78 -13.25 4.60
N VAL A 156 -8.46 -13.44 4.49
CA VAL A 156 -7.65 -12.81 3.43
C VAL A 156 -7.74 -13.68 2.17
N PRO A 157 -8.16 -13.12 1.02
CA PRO A 157 -8.15 -13.87 -0.23
C PRO A 157 -6.72 -14.18 -0.68
N PRO A 158 -6.49 -15.34 -1.34
CA PRO A 158 -5.20 -15.65 -1.91
C PRO A 158 -4.83 -14.66 -3.03
N PRO A 159 -3.55 -14.32 -3.18
CA PRO A 159 -3.09 -13.52 -4.31
C PRO A 159 -3.38 -14.27 -5.62
N GLY A 160 -3.97 -13.57 -6.60
CA GLY A 160 -4.26 -14.14 -7.91
C GLY A 160 -5.26 -15.30 -7.94
N GLY A 161 -5.96 -15.57 -6.84
CA GLY A 161 -6.91 -16.68 -6.75
C GLY A 161 -6.26 -18.07 -6.60
N ASP A 162 -4.94 -18.15 -6.48
CA ASP A 162 -4.20 -19.39 -6.30
C ASP A 162 -4.07 -19.76 -4.80
N PRO A 163 -4.14 -21.06 -4.40
CA PRO A 163 -4.05 -21.49 -3.01
C PRO A 163 -2.62 -21.38 -2.43
N GLN A 164 -2.06 -20.18 -2.39
CA GLN A 164 -0.74 -19.89 -1.83
C GLN A 164 -0.80 -19.49 -0.35
N LEU A 165 -1.93 -19.75 0.30
CA LEU A 165 -2.14 -19.42 1.70
C LEU A 165 -1.73 -20.58 2.64
N ASN A 166 -1.26 -20.22 3.83
CA ASN A 166 -1.15 -21.13 4.96
C ASN A 166 -2.48 -21.08 5.75
N GLY A 167 -3.32 -22.10 5.55
CA GLY A 167 -4.63 -22.16 6.20
C GLY A 167 -5.55 -21.01 5.79
N LYS A 168 -6.15 -20.35 6.78
CA LYS A 168 -7.09 -19.23 6.59
C LYS A 168 -6.59 -17.99 7.33
N PRO A 169 -5.61 -17.25 6.78
CA PRO A 169 -5.13 -16.05 7.42
C PRO A 169 -6.24 -14.99 7.52
N MET A 170 -6.25 -14.29 8.64
CA MET A 170 -7.25 -13.28 8.91
C MET A 170 -6.69 -11.88 8.67
N GLY A 171 -7.52 -11.02 8.13
CA GLY A 171 -7.27 -9.60 7.99
C GLY A 171 -8.21 -8.77 8.87
N LEU A 172 -7.78 -7.54 9.13
CA LEU A 172 -8.58 -6.52 9.81
C LEU A 172 -8.76 -5.34 8.86
N ARG A 173 -10.01 -4.84 8.75
CA ARG A 173 -10.28 -3.60 8.03
C ARG A 173 -10.02 -2.40 8.94
N TYR A 174 -9.17 -1.49 8.47
CA TYR A 174 -9.04 -0.16 9.04
C TYR A 174 -9.69 0.85 8.10
N ALA A 175 -10.46 1.80 8.67
CA ALA A 175 -11.20 2.78 7.89
C ALA A 175 -11.12 4.19 8.48
N TRP A 176 -11.14 5.17 7.58
CA TRP A 176 -11.26 6.61 7.86
C TRP A 176 -12.52 7.11 7.15
N ARG A 177 -13.57 7.43 7.90
CA ARG A 177 -14.77 8.06 7.33
C ARG A 177 -14.50 9.47 6.82
N ASP A 178 -13.53 10.13 7.41
CA ASP A 178 -13.05 11.45 7.06
C ASP A 178 -11.53 11.40 6.81
N PRO A 179 -11.11 11.24 5.53
CA PRO A 179 -9.69 11.18 5.16
C PRO A 179 -8.91 12.48 5.43
N SER A 180 -9.59 13.62 5.66
CA SER A 180 -8.93 14.90 5.98
C SER A 180 -8.07 14.81 7.25
N LYS A 181 -8.41 13.91 8.16
CA LYS A 181 -7.63 13.64 9.38
C LYS A 181 -6.22 13.14 9.09
N LEU A 182 -6.01 12.51 7.94
CA LEU A 182 -4.68 12.05 7.52
C LEU A 182 -3.75 13.19 7.14
N LEU A 183 -4.29 14.33 6.69
CA LEU A 183 -3.50 15.50 6.27
C LEU A 183 -2.82 16.18 7.47
N LEU A 184 -3.43 16.11 8.64
CA LEU A 184 -2.89 16.70 9.86
C LEU A 184 -1.71 15.91 10.41
N ALA A 185 -1.70 14.60 10.23
CA ALA A 185 -0.63 13.71 10.67
C ALA A 185 0.64 13.80 9.80
N GLY A 186 0.54 14.38 8.61
CA GLY A 186 1.65 14.52 7.65
C GLY A 186 2.38 15.88 7.69
N ARG A 187 2.06 16.78 8.62
CA ARG A 187 2.82 18.03 8.81
C ARG A 187 4.09 17.73 9.61
N PRO A 188 5.26 18.27 9.18
CA PRO A 188 6.52 18.12 9.90
C PRO A 188 6.46 18.77 11.29
#